data_d24f496546abd0d20f62b81f402d0665
#
_entry.id   d24f496546abd0d20f62b81f402d0665
#
_cell.length_a   1.000
_cell.length_b   1.000
_cell.length_c   1.000
_cell.angle_alpha   90.00
_cell.angle_beta   90.00
_cell.angle_gamma   90.00
#
_symmetry.space_group_name_H-M   'P 1'
#
loop_
_entity.id
_entity.type
_entity.pdbx_description
1 polymer ?
#
loop_
_entity_poly.entity_id
_entity_poly.type
_entity_poly.pdbx_seq_one_letter_code
_entity_poly.pdbx_strand_id
1 'polypeptide(L)'
;LEFRRVLFRSKRKEVRAKNEVIISAGSLKSPIILQRSGIGDTDDICPHGIKMLHDLPGVGKNLQDHIDFNFCFKTSDKNTLGISPRGLFKILGETAKWFIHGNSMISSTLSEVGGFFKTDPFLDRPDIQNHFVIGLIDDHLRKIHYGYGYSCHVCLLRPYSRGTVSLASAKVSDDPIIDPNFFSDLRDLKTLIKGAKLTQDILNSAPLNKYKSKEIYGVHNNLSDLEWEGHIRNRADTIYHPVGTCKMGNDELAVVDNKLKIKGLKNIRVADASIMPKITSGNTNAPTIMIAEKCSSMIFEEYS
;
A
#
# COMPACT_ATOMS: atom_id res chain seq x y z
N LEU A 1 -11.88 -28.36 7.41
CA LEU A 1 -11.80 -27.68 6.11
C LEU A 1 -10.76 -28.38 5.25
N GLU A 2 -11.16 -28.93 4.10
CA GLU A 2 -10.22 -29.43 3.12
C GLU A 2 -9.76 -28.27 2.25
N PHE A 3 -8.54 -27.79 2.49
CA PHE A 3 -7.92 -26.87 1.54
C PHE A 3 -7.38 -27.66 0.35
N ARG A 4 -8.12 -27.60 -0.73
CA ARG A 4 -7.68 -28.15 -2.00
C ARG A 4 -7.00 -27.07 -2.79
N ARG A 5 -5.66 -26.94 -2.68
CA ARG A 5 -4.80 -26.49 -3.75
C ARG A 5 -3.47 -25.90 -3.37
N VAL A 6 -2.44 -26.46 -3.86
CA VAL A 6 -1.20 -25.74 -4.17
C VAL A 6 -0.80 -26.11 -5.59
N LEU A 7 -0.73 -25.14 -6.49
CA LEU A 7 -0.06 -25.30 -7.78
C LEU A 7 1.45 -25.21 -7.51
N PHE A 8 2.06 -26.39 -7.31
CA PHE A 8 3.49 -26.47 -7.26
C PHE A 8 3.99 -27.08 -8.57
N ARG A 9 4.73 -26.33 -9.37
CA ARG A 9 5.25 -26.78 -10.68
C ARG A 9 4.13 -27.35 -11.59
N SER A 10 3.02 -26.60 -11.75
CA SER A 10 1.87 -26.93 -12.61
C SER A 10 1.09 -28.19 -12.24
N LYS A 11 1.32 -28.81 -11.08
CA LYS A 11 0.55 -29.98 -10.60
C LYS A 11 -0.36 -29.59 -9.43
N ARG A 12 -1.62 -30.03 -9.48
CA ARG A 12 -2.52 -29.93 -8.32
C ARG A 12 -2.06 -30.90 -7.24
N LYS A 13 -1.91 -30.41 -6.02
CA LYS A 13 -1.68 -31.24 -4.83
C LYS A 13 -2.74 -30.94 -3.79
N GLU A 14 -3.19 -31.96 -3.09
CA GLU A 14 -4.04 -31.86 -1.92
C GLU A 14 -3.16 -31.96 -0.68
N VAL A 15 -3.34 -31.03 0.24
CA VAL A 15 -2.63 -30.99 1.53
C VAL A 15 -3.65 -30.81 2.64
N ARG A 16 -3.52 -31.60 3.70
CA ARG A 16 -4.35 -31.49 4.93
C ARG A 16 -3.50 -31.01 6.07
N ALA A 17 -3.96 -29.96 6.77
CA ALA A 17 -3.35 -29.53 8.00
C ALA A 17 -3.77 -30.43 9.17
N LYS A 18 -2.86 -30.71 10.10
CA LYS A 18 -3.19 -31.45 11.34
C LYS A 18 -3.97 -30.57 12.31
N ASN A 19 -3.54 -29.34 12.50
CA ASN A 19 -4.08 -28.42 13.48
C ASN A 19 -4.93 -27.33 12.83
N GLU A 20 -4.32 -26.45 12.04
CA GLU A 20 -5.02 -25.34 11.41
C GLU A 20 -4.36 -24.88 10.11
N VAL A 21 -5.08 -24.06 9.34
CA VAL A 21 -4.60 -23.39 8.15
C VAL A 21 -4.46 -21.90 8.44
N ILE A 22 -3.32 -21.30 8.05
CA ILE A 22 -3.05 -19.88 8.20
C ILE A 22 -3.00 -19.26 6.80
N ILE A 23 -3.87 -18.27 6.56
CA ILE A 23 -3.87 -17.48 5.34
C ILE A 23 -3.03 -16.23 5.57
N SER A 24 -1.99 -16.03 4.74
CA SER A 24 -1.07 -14.90 4.80
C SER A 24 -0.72 -14.42 3.39
N ALA A 25 -1.75 -14.22 2.55
CA ALA A 25 -1.58 -13.86 1.14
C ALA A 25 -1.68 -12.34 0.89
N GLY A 26 -1.77 -11.56 1.97
CA GLY A 26 -1.87 -10.09 1.95
C GLY A 26 -3.28 -9.58 1.64
N SER A 27 -3.47 -8.27 1.77
CA SER A 27 -4.79 -7.63 1.73
C SER A 27 -5.53 -7.79 0.40
N LEU A 28 -4.82 -8.11 -0.69
CA LEU A 28 -5.45 -8.31 -1.99
C LEU A 28 -5.79 -9.77 -2.28
N LYS A 29 -5.01 -10.73 -1.78
CA LYS A 29 -5.23 -12.15 -2.12
C LYS A 29 -5.87 -12.96 -0.99
N SER A 30 -5.70 -12.59 0.29
CA SER A 30 -6.34 -13.29 1.41
C SER A 30 -7.86 -13.30 1.31
N PRO A 31 -8.56 -12.16 1.05
CA PRO A 31 -10.00 -12.19 0.85
C PRO A 31 -10.41 -13.00 -0.37
N ILE A 32 -9.63 -13.00 -1.46
CA ILE A 32 -9.92 -13.77 -2.68
C ILE A 32 -9.81 -15.28 -2.44
N ILE A 33 -8.86 -15.72 -1.62
CA ILE A 33 -8.76 -17.14 -1.22
C ILE A 33 -10.03 -17.55 -0.47
N LEU A 34 -10.51 -16.72 0.46
CA LEU A 34 -11.73 -16.97 1.20
C LEU A 34 -12.96 -17.00 0.29
N GLN A 35 -13.15 -15.98 -0.55
CA GLN A 35 -14.28 -15.91 -1.49
C GLN A 35 -14.31 -17.10 -2.45
N ARG A 36 -13.16 -17.47 -3.04
CA ARG A 36 -13.06 -18.67 -3.89
C ARG A 36 -13.32 -19.99 -3.14
N SER A 37 -13.14 -19.97 -1.83
CA SER A 37 -13.46 -21.10 -0.95
C SER A 37 -14.93 -21.11 -0.50
N GLY A 38 -15.76 -20.18 -0.99
CA GLY A 38 -17.16 -20.04 -0.58
C GLY A 38 -17.35 -19.36 0.78
N ILE A 39 -16.38 -18.56 1.23
CA ILE A 39 -16.41 -17.83 2.49
C ILE A 39 -16.40 -16.33 2.17
N GLY A 40 -17.49 -15.62 2.46
CA GLY A 40 -17.64 -14.20 2.19
C GLY A 40 -19.09 -13.79 2.02
N ASP A 41 -19.32 -12.68 1.32
CA ASP A 41 -20.65 -12.18 1.02
C ASP A 41 -21.34 -13.03 -0.06
N THR A 42 -22.57 -13.43 0.19
CA THR A 42 -23.38 -14.22 -0.76
C THR A 42 -23.51 -13.51 -2.10
N ASP A 43 -23.72 -12.19 -2.09
CA ASP A 43 -23.89 -11.38 -3.30
C ASP A 43 -22.59 -11.26 -4.12
N ASP A 44 -21.44 -11.33 -3.47
CA ASP A 44 -20.13 -11.31 -4.14
C ASP A 44 -19.72 -12.69 -4.69
N ILE A 45 -20.21 -13.80 -4.13
CA ILE A 45 -19.72 -15.17 -4.41
C ILE A 45 -20.64 -15.95 -5.35
N CYS A 46 -21.95 -15.94 -5.08
CA CYS A 46 -22.91 -16.76 -5.82
C CYS A 46 -22.99 -16.45 -7.32
N PRO A 47 -22.86 -15.17 -7.78
CA PRO A 47 -22.88 -14.87 -9.21
C PRO A 47 -21.76 -15.55 -10.01
N HIS A 48 -20.68 -15.97 -9.35
CA HIS A 48 -19.56 -16.68 -9.98
C HIS A 48 -19.73 -18.22 -9.99
N GLY A 49 -20.90 -18.73 -9.57
CA GLY A 49 -21.16 -20.18 -9.51
C GLY A 49 -20.37 -20.90 -8.41
N ILE A 50 -19.84 -20.20 -7.44
CA ILE A 50 -19.14 -20.77 -6.28
C ILE A 50 -20.18 -21.11 -5.22
N LYS A 51 -20.11 -22.36 -4.72
CA LYS A 51 -20.99 -22.80 -3.63
C LYS A 51 -20.65 -22.08 -2.33
N MET A 52 -21.64 -21.45 -1.75
CA MET A 52 -21.54 -20.82 -0.44
C MET A 52 -21.27 -21.86 0.65
N LEU A 53 -20.22 -21.67 1.45
CA LEU A 53 -19.89 -22.50 2.60
C LEU A 53 -20.14 -21.77 3.91
N HIS A 54 -19.86 -20.46 3.95
CA HIS A 54 -20.01 -19.65 5.15
C HIS A 54 -20.23 -18.19 4.78
N ASP A 55 -21.38 -17.65 5.17
CA ASP A 55 -21.72 -16.25 4.96
C ASP A 55 -20.91 -15.37 5.94
N LEU A 56 -20.06 -14.49 5.39
CA LEU A 56 -19.18 -13.63 6.13
C LEU A 56 -18.96 -12.31 5.34
N PRO A 57 -19.93 -11.39 5.39
CA PRO A 57 -20.04 -10.28 4.45
C PRO A 57 -18.87 -9.28 4.51
N GLY A 58 -18.05 -9.31 5.57
CA GLY A 58 -16.88 -8.45 5.71
C GLY A 58 -15.69 -8.85 4.82
N VAL A 59 -15.68 -10.05 4.25
CA VAL A 59 -14.57 -10.52 3.41
C VAL A 59 -14.46 -9.67 2.14
N GLY A 60 -13.31 -9.04 1.94
CA GLY A 60 -13.05 -8.16 0.80
C GLY A 60 -13.54 -6.72 0.98
N LYS A 61 -14.28 -6.42 2.05
CA LYS A 61 -14.74 -5.05 2.37
C LYS A 61 -13.69 -4.30 3.20
N ASN A 62 -13.91 -2.99 3.41
CA ASN A 62 -13.04 -2.13 4.24
C ASN A 62 -11.60 -1.99 3.73
N LEU A 63 -11.35 -2.17 2.44
CA LEU A 63 -10.04 -1.87 1.86
C LEU A 63 -9.66 -0.42 2.18
N GLN A 64 -8.47 -0.25 2.72
CA GLN A 64 -7.84 1.03 2.99
C GLN A 64 -6.44 1.02 2.41
N ASP A 65 -6.01 2.17 1.90
CA ASP A 65 -4.65 2.38 1.44
C ASP A 65 -4.27 3.85 1.62
N HIS A 66 -2.99 4.13 1.79
CA HIS A 66 -2.50 5.49 1.76
C HIS A 66 -2.50 5.99 0.33
N ILE A 67 -3.34 6.99 0.06
CA ILE A 67 -3.30 7.67 -1.23
C ILE A 67 -2.15 8.67 -1.25
N ASP A 68 -1.40 8.69 -2.33
CA ASP A 68 -0.18 9.44 -2.52
C ASP A 68 -0.29 10.43 -3.68
N PHE A 69 0.27 11.62 -3.52
CA PHE A 69 0.48 12.59 -4.58
C PHE A 69 1.97 12.93 -4.68
N ASN A 70 2.49 12.98 -5.90
CA ASN A 70 3.93 13.09 -6.11
C ASN A 70 4.31 14.39 -6.80
N PHE A 71 5.29 15.11 -6.22
CA PHE A 71 6.02 16.21 -6.86
C PHE A 71 7.27 15.68 -7.54
N CYS A 72 7.52 16.12 -8.77
CA CYS A 72 8.71 15.76 -9.53
C CYS A 72 9.45 17.01 -9.99
N PHE A 73 10.70 17.19 -9.53
CA PHE A 73 11.55 18.30 -9.90
C PHE A 73 12.76 17.85 -10.70
N LYS A 74 13.00 18.47 -11.84
CA LYS A 74 14.30 18.39 -12.51
C LYS A 74 15.35 19.19 -11.77
N THR A 75 16.60 18.71 -11.83
CA THR A 75 17.77 19.38 -11.25
C THR A 75 18.96 19.32 -12.20
N SER A 76 19.87 20.29 -12.08
CA SER A 76 21.18 20.23 -12.71
C SER A 76 22.22 19.46 -11.87
N ASP A 77 21.88 19.14 -10.62
CA ASP A 77 22.78 18.38 -9.73
C ASP A 77 22.85 16.90 -10.15
N LYS A 78 24.04 16.47 -10.55
CA LYS A 78 24.35 15.13 -11.04
C LYS A 78 24.58 14.12 -9.89
N ASN A 79 24.47 14.56 -8.62
CA ASN A 79 24.55 13.65 -7.48
C ASN A 79 23.25 12.87 -7.27
N THR A 80 22.12 13.35 -7.81
CA THR A 80 20.87 12.59 -7.82
C THR A 80 20.94 11.39 -8.77
N LEU A 81 19.98 10.50 -8.68
CA LEU A 81 19.80 9.43 -9.66
C LEU A 81 19.11 9.99 -10.91
N GLY A 82 19.63 9.66 -12.08
CA GLY A 82 19.07 10.16 -13.32
C GLY A 82 19.32 9.24 -14.50
N ILE A 83 18.36 9.26 -15.44
CA ILE A 83 18.43 8.49 -16.68
C ILE A 83 19.19 9.31 -17.71
N SER A 84 20.45 8.97 -17.91
CA SER A 84 21.36 9.59 -18.88
C SER A 84 22.53 8.63 -19.13
N PRO A 85 23.34 8.79 -20.23
CA PRO A 85 24.54 7.99 -20.41
C PRO A 85 25.48 8.04 -19.20
N ARG A 86 25.69 9.22 -18.61
CA ARG A 86 26.51 9.39 -17.40
C ARG A 86 25.85 8.73 -16.18
N GLY A 87 24.54 8.78 -16.05
CA GLY A 87 23.78 8.09 -15.00
C GLY A 87 23.94 6.58 -15.07
N LEU A 88 23.94 6.01 -16.27
CA LEU A 88 24.17 4.59 -16.48
C LEU A 88 25.59 4.19 -16.02
N PHE A 89 26.64 4.94 -16.42
CA PHE A 89 28.01 4.68 -15.93
C PHE A 89 28.12 4.80 -14.41
N LYS A 90 27.41 5.77 -13.80
CA LYS A 90 27.35 5.90 -12.33
C LYS A 90 26.74 4.66 -11.70
N ILE A 91 25.60 4.18 -12.20
CA ILE A 91 24.93 2.96 -11.70
C ILE A 91 25.86 1.74 -11.82
N LEU A 92 26.54 1.56 -12.96
CA LEU A 92 27.50 0.47 -13.13
C LEU A 92 28.65 0.55 -12.11
N GLY A 93 29.20 1.75 -11.88
CA GLY A 93 30.25 1.99 -10.88
C GLY A 93 29.76 1.70 -9.46
N GLU A 94 28.55 2.15 -9.09
CA GLU A 94 27.97 1.86 -7.78
C GLU A 94 27.64 0.36 -7.61
N THR A 95 27.25 -0.32 -8.70
CA THR A 95 27.07 -1.78 -8.69
C THR A 95 28.38 -2.51 -8.41
N ALA A 96 29.48 -2.15 -9.09
CA ALA A 96 30.78 -2.70 -8.84
C ALA A 96 31.24 -2.42 -7.39
N LYS A 97 31.04 -1.21 -6.90
CA LYS A 97 31.34 -0.82 -5.52
C LYS A 97 30.55 -1.66 -4.51
N TRP A 98 29.27 -1.94 -4.78
CA TRP A 98 28.46 -2.80 -3.92
C TRP A 98 29.01 -4.23 -3.84
N PHE A 99 29.42 -4.83 -4.96
CA PHE A 99 30.04 -6.15 -4.97
C PHE A 99 31.37 -6.20 -4.20
N ILE A 100 32.14 -5.10 -4.19
CA ILE A 100 33.45 -5.06 -3.52
C ILE A 100 33.31 -4.76 -2.02
N HIS A 101 32.42 -3.84 -1.66
CA HIS A 101 32.34 -3.27 -0.30
C HIS A 101 31.03 -3.60 0.45
N GLY A 102 30.05 -4.23 -0.19
CA GLY A 102 28.76 -4.55 0.41
C GLY A 102 27.83 -3.34 0.63
N ASN A 103 28.27 -2.13 0.31
CA ASN A 103 27.50 -0.90 0.41
C ASN A 103 27.74 0.04 -0.77
N SER A 104 26.70 0.72 -1.23
CA SER A 104 26.79 1.77 -2.24
C SER A 104 25.46 2.50 -2.36
N MET A 105 25.34 3.47 -3.25
CA MET A 105 24.07 4.16 -3.52
C MET A 105 22.93 3.19 -3.94
N ILE A 106 23.23 2.08 -4.59
CA ILE A 106 22.20 1.09 -4.99
C ILE A 106 21.69 0.22 -3.85
N SER A 107 22.36 0.20 -2.70
CA SER A 107 21.87 -0.46 -1.48
C SER A 107 20.99 0.45 -0.61
N SER A 108 20.86 1.72 -0.99
CA SER A 108 19.94 2.67 -0.37
C SER A 108 18.49 2.38 -0.73
N THR A 109 17.56 2.69 0.17
CA THR A 109 16.12 2.65 -0.11
C THR A 109 15.66 3.76 -1.06
N LEU A 110 16.54 4.66 -1.49
CA LEU A 110 16.31 5.88 -2.27
C LEU A 110 15.43 6.93 -1.58
N SER A 111 14.59 6.52 -0.66
CA SER A 111 13.75 7.38 0.17
C SER A 111 14.31 7.44 1.59
N GLU A 112 15.47 8.09 1.73
CA GLU A 112 16.22 8.12 3.00
C GLU A 112 15.73 9.23 3.94
N VAL A 113 14.97 10.18 3.42
CA VAL A 113 14.46 11.33 4.18
C VAL A 113 12.95 11.41 4.01
N GLY A 114 12.28 11.70 5.10
CA GLY A 114 10.84 11.91 5.13
C GLY A 114 10.41 12.68 6.37
N GLY A 115 9.13 12.93 6.47
CA GLY A 115 8.60 13.65 7.62
C GLY A 115 7.11 13.39 7.79
N PHE A 116 6.63 13.63 9.00
CA PHE A 116 5.23 13.56 9.37
C PHE A 116 4.75 14.94 9.78
N PHE A 117 3.63 15.38 9.20
CA PHE A 117 3.11 16.74 9.37
C PHE A 117 1.65 16.72 9.76
N LYS A 118 1.23 17.77 10.44
CA LYS A 118 -0.16 18.09 10.71
C LYS A 118 -0.66 19.10 9.70
N THR A 119 -1.74 18.80 8.98
CA THR A 119 -2.40 19.78 8.09
C THR A 119 -3.21 20.82 8.85
N ASP A 120 -3.43 20.56 10.14
CA ASP A 120 -4.06 21.47 11.09
C ASP A 120 -3.29 21.37 12.43
N PRO A 121 -2.84 22.49 13.02
CA PRO A 121 -2.07 22.47 14.27
C PRO A 121 -2.83 21.88 15.46
N PHE A 122 -4.16 21.87 15.43
CA PHE A 122 -5.01 21.31 16.49
C PHE A 122 -5.19 19.79 16.41
N LEU A 123 -4.67 19.12 15.39
CA LEU A 123 -4.68 17.66 15.35
C LEU A 123 -3.79 17.06 16.44
N ASP A 124 -4.21 15.94 17.04
CA ASP A 124 -3.42 15.23 18.07
C ASP A 124 -2.10 14.71 17.49
N ARG A 125 -2.11 14.28 16.25
CA ARG A 125 -1.00 13.59 15.57
C ARG A 125 -0.97 13.93 14.09
N PRO A 126 0.21 13.76 13.43
CA PRO A 126 0.35 13.97 11.99
C PRO A 126 -0.67 13.18 11.18
N ASP A 127 -1.16 13.78 10.10
CA ASP A 127 -2.12 13.20 9.15
C ASP A 127 -1.57 13.09 7.73
N ILE A 128 -0.37 13.62 7.50
CA ILE A 128 0.40 13.54 6.25
C ILE A 128 1.79 12.98 6.54
N GLN A 129 2.30 12.15 5.62
CA GLN A 129 3.69 11.71 5.57
C GLN A 129 4.32 12.09 4.24
N ASN A 130 5.54 12.61 4.27
CA ASN A 130 6.34 12.85 3.08
C ASN A 130 7.45 11.81 2.96
N HIS A 131 7.70 11.36 1.71
CA HIS A 131 8.85 10.56 1.34
C HIS A 131 9.65 11.31 0.28
N PHE A 132 10.87 11.71 0.61
CA PHE A 132 11.76 12.40 -0.32
C PHE A 132 12.68 11.38 -1.00
N VAL A 133 12.71 11.41 -2.33
CA VAL A 133 13.45 10.45 -3.16
C VAL A 133 14.45 11.20 -4.03
N ILE A 134 15.71 10.79 -3.98
CA ILE A 134 16.81 11.38 -4.76
C ILE A 134 16.85 10.84 -6.19
N GLY A 135 15.70 10.88 -6.87
CA GLY A 135 15.50 10.44 -8.25
C GLY A 135 14.13 10.86 -8.77
N LEU A 136 13.96 10.88 -10.08
CA LEU A 136 12.68 11.13 -10.71
C LEU A 136 11.86 9.83 -10.72
N ILE A 137 11.06 9.64 -9.68
CA ILE A 137 10.08 8.57 -9.60
C ILE A 137 8.73 9.17 -9.93
N ASP A 138 8.19 8.85 -11.07
CA ASP A 138 6.91 9.36 -11.54
C ASP A 138 6.04 8.19 -11.99
N ASP A 139 4.77 8.22 -11.57
CA ASP A 139 3.79 7.20 -11.92
C ASP A 139 4.35 5.77 -11.75
N HIS A 140 5.01 5.52 -10.59
CA HIS A 140 5.64 4.23 -10.26
C HIS A 140 6.63 3.73 -11.32
N LEU A 141 7.39 4.63 -11.94
CA LEU A 141 8.30 4.38 -13.07
C LEU A 141 7.59 3.99 -14.39
N ARG A 142 6.27 4.09 -14.48
CA ARG A 142 5.54 3.95 -15.76
C ARG A 142 5.81 5.13 -16.69
N LYS A 143 6.14 6.29 -16.12
CA LYS A 143 6.59 7.48 -16.86
C LYS A 143 8.08 7.69 -16.64
N ILE A 144 8.84 7.67 -17.74
CA ILE A 144 10.29 7.81 -17.74
C ILE A 144 10.66 9.25 -18.07
N HIS A 145 11.45 9.88 -17.21
CA HIS A 145 11.99 11.20 -17.41
C HIS A 145 13.52 11.16 -17.58
N TYR A 146 14.01 11.68 -18.70
CA TYR A 146 15.44 11.78 -18.92
C TYR A 146 16.04 12.97 -18.15
N GLY A 147 17.27 12.78 -17.67
CA GLY A 147 18.02 13.76 -16.88
C GLY A 147 18.06 13.40 -15.40
N TYR A 148 18.33 14.38 -14.56
CA TYR A 148 18.47 14.26 -13.12
C TYR A 148 17.31 14.96 -12.43
N GLY A 149 16.96 14.51 -11.24
CA GLY A 149 15.89 15.11 -10.47
C GLY A 149 15.68 14.44 -9.12
N TYR A 150 14.64 14.90 -8.44
CA TYR A 150 14.16 14.32 -7.20
C TYR A 150 12.62 14.35 -7.19
N SER A 151 12.06 13.50 -6.37
CA SER A 151 10.63 13.41 -6.16
C SER A 151 10.30 13.53 -4.68
N CYS A 152 9.12 14.05 -4.37
CA CYS A 152 8.60 14.07 -3.02
C CYS A 152 7.16 13.58 -3.03
N HIS A 153 6.94 12.46 -2.38
CA HIS A 153 5.64 11.86 -2.22
C HIS A 153 4.95 12.43 -0.99
N VAL A 154 3.65 12.67 -1.10
CA VAL A 154 2.79 13.23 -0.06
C VAL A 154 1.64 12.26 0.15
N CYS A 155 1.66 11.50 1.22
CA CYS A 155 0.62 10.52 1.46
C CYS A 155 -0.29 10.86 2.64
N LEU A 156 -1.59 10.61 2.46
CA LEU A 156 -2.62 10.75 3.47
C LEU A 156 -2.57 9.55 4.43
N LEU A 157 -2.34 9.80 5.73
CA LEU A 157 -2.11 8.74 6.72
C LEU A 157 -3.37 8.04 7.24
N ARG A 158 -4.52 8.69 7.21
CA ARG A 158 -5.77 8.16 7.78
C ARG A 158 -6.95 8.44 6.88
N PRO A 159 -7.08 7.71 5.75
CA PRO A 159 -8.20 7.89 4.85
C PRO A 159 -9.54 7.52 5.50
N TYR A 160 -10.57 8.27 5.17
CA TYR A 160 -11.96 7.96 5.50
C TYR A 160 -12.61 7.09 4.42
N SER A 161 -12.19 7.24 3.17
CA SER A 161 -12.65 6.42 2.05
C SER A 161 -12.41 4.94 2.31
N ARG A 162 -13.33 4.12 1.86
CA ARG A 162 -13.27 2.66 1.99
C ARG A 162 -13.56 2.02 0.65
N GLY A 163 -12.73 1.05 0.31
CA GLY A 163 -12.82 0.28 -0.91
C GLY A 163 -13.13 -1.18 -0.70
N THR A 164 -13.01 -1.95 -1.77
CA THR A 164 -13.31 -3.37 -1.80
C THR A 164 -12.29 -4.16 -2.63
N VAL A 165 -12.21 -5.46 -2.35
CA VAL A 165 -11.51 -6.45 -3.16
C VAL A 165 -12.48 -7.59 -3.40
N SER A 166 -12.84 -7.86 -4.66
CA SER A 166 -13.82 -8.86 -5.02
C SER A 166 -13.36 -9.77 -6.16
N LEU A 167 -14.09 -10.85 -6.38
CA LEU A 167 -13.82 -11.77 -7.48
C LEU A 167 -14.17 -11.13 -8.83
N ALA A 168 -13.29 -11.24 -9.81
CA ALA A 168 -13.64 -11.03 -11.22
C ALA A 168 -14.29 -12.30 -11.81
N SER A 169 -13.88 -13.48 -11.33
CA SER A 169 -14.45 -14.78 -11.72
C SER A 169 -14.03 -15.86 -10.73
N ALA A 170 -14.62 -17.06 -10.89
CA ALA A 170 -14.21 -18.27 -10.16
C ALA A 170 -12.82 -18.79 -10.58
N LYS A 171 -12.27 -18.37 -11.72
CA LYS A 171 -10.97 -18.84 -12.21
C LYS A 171 -9.84 -18.29 -11.36
N VAL A 172 -8.89 -19.14 -10.99
CA VAL A 172 -7.75 -18.75 -10.14
C VAL A 172 -6.74 -17.89 -10.87
N SER A 173 -6.68 -17.99 -12.21
CA SER A 173 -5.81 -17.21 -13.07
C SER A 173 -6.24 -15.75 -13.19
N ASP A 174 -7.52 -15.46 -12.93
CA ASP A 174 -8.04 -14.11 -13.13
C ASP A 174 -7.69 -13.24 -11.91
N ASP A 175 -7.22 -12.04 -12.19
CA ASP A 175 -6.93 -11.08 -11.14
C ASP A 175 -8.22 -10.58 -10.49
N PRO A 176 -8.18 -10.20 -9.19
CA PRO A 176 -9.32 -9.64 -8.50
C PRO A 176 -9.68 -8.25 -9.04
N ILE A 177 -10.94 -7.87 -8.83
CA ILE A 177 -11.35 -6.48 -8.94
C ILE A 177 -10.91 -5.78 -7.66
N ILE A 178 -10.08 -4.76 -7.80
CA ILE A 178 -9.57 -3.95 -6.70
C ILE A 178 -10.10 -2.53 -6.89
N ASP A 179 -10.97 -2.12 -6.00
CA ASP A 179 -11.50 -0.76 -5.99
C ASP A 179 -11.13 -0.09 -4.65
N PRO A 180 -10.10 0.74 -4.62
CA PRO A 180 -9.74 1.50 -3.43
C PRO A 180 -10.77 2.56 -3.07
N ASN A 181 -11.63 2.95 -4.03
CA ASN A 181 -12.66 3.97 -3.88
C ASN A 181 -12.11 5.31 -3.33
N PHE A 182 -10.92 5.68 -3.79
CA PHE A 182 -10.21 6.88 -3.34
C PHE A 182 -11.07 8.13 -3.52
N PHE A 183 -11.02 9.01 -2.52
CA PHE A 183 -11.79 10.27 -2.50
C PHE A 183 -13.33 10.12 -2.55
N SER A 184 -13.85 8.95 -2.22
CA SER A 184 -15.29 8.80 -1.97
C SER A 184 -15.74 9.64 -0.76
N ASP A 185 -14.82 9.87 0.17
CA ASP A 185 -14.97 10.87 1.22
C ASP A 185 -14.11 12.10 0.89
N LEU A 186 -14.75 13.24 0.69
CA LEU A 186 -14.06 14.48 0.29
C LEU A 186 -13.13 15.05 1.37
N ARG A 187 -13.21 14.57 2.61
CA ARG A 187 -12.25 14.94 3.65
C ARG A 187 -10.84 14.50 3.27
N ASP A 188 -10.70 13.35 2.63
CA ASP A 188 -9.43 12.81 2.18
C ASP A 188 -8.77 13.73 1.15
N LEU A 189 -9.53 14.16 0.15
CA LEU A 189 -9.06 15.08 -0.87
C LEU A 189 -8.63 16.43 -0.26
N LYS A 190 -9.48 17.01 0.61
CA LYS A 190 -9.18 18.29 1.27
C LYS A 190 -7.92 18.22 2.12
N THR A 191 -7.72 17.12 2.84
CA THR A 191 -6.52 16.91 3.65
C THR A 191 -5.28 16.75 2.78
N LEU A 192 -5.39 15.99 1.68
CA LEU A 192 -4.27 15.81 0.76
C LEU A 192 -3.88 17.10 0.04
N ILE A 193 -4.85 17.95 -0.35
CA ILE A 193 -4.57 19.31 -0.90
C ILE A 193 -3.78 20.13 0.10
N LYS A 194 -4.21 20.20 1.37
CA LYS A 194 -3.48 20.93 2.42
C LYS A 194 -2.07 20.38 2.59
N GLY A 195 -1.91 19.06 2.66
CA GLY A 195 -0.63 18.38 2.77
C GLY A 195 0.29 18.66 1.59
N ALA A 196 -0.26 18.66 0.37
CA ALA A 196 0.49 18.99 -0.84
C ALA A 196 0.98 20.45 -0.85
N LYS A 197 0.14 21.40 -0.45
CA LYS A 197 0.55 22.82 -0.31
C LYS A 197 1.67 22.99 0.70
N LEU A 198 1.56 22.40 1.90
CA LEU A 198 2.62 22.43 2.92
C LEU A 198 3.93 21.81 2.40
N THR A 199 3.82 20.69 1.68
CA THR A 199 4.99 20.03 1.08
C THR A 199 5.64 20.93 0.03
N GLN A 200 4.84 21.61 -0.78
CA GLN A 200 5.37 22.54 -1.78
C GLN A 200 6.10 23.71 -1.14
N ASP A 201 5.63 24.23 0.01
CA ASP A 201 6.34 25.27 0.77
C ASP A 201 7.72 24.77 1.24
N ILE A 202 7.79 23.51 1.72
CA ILE A 202 9.07 22.89 2.08
C ILE A 202 9.98 22.79 0.85
N LEU A 203 9.46 22.30 -0.28
CA LEU A 203 10.21 22.15 -1.52
C LEU A 203 10.64 23.50 -2.14
N ASN A 204 9.95 24.59 -1.81
CA ASN A 204 10.29 25.96 -2.20
C ASN A 204 11.19 26.69 -1.20
N SER A 205 11.60 26.04 -0.10
CA SER A 205 12.46 26.65 0.90
C SER A 205 13.86 26.99 0.36
N ALA A 206 14.50 28.01 0.92
CA ALA A 206 15.80 28.52 0.48
C ALA A 206 16.91 27.45 0.37
N PRO A 207 17.05 26.48 1.31
CA PRO A 207 18.05 25.42 1.19
C PRO A 207 17.90 24.54 -0.05
N LEU A 208 16.66 24.32 -0.54
CA LEU A 208 16.37 23.47 -1.69
C LEU A 208 16.43 24.23 -3.03
N ASN A 209 16.38 25.55 -3.02
CA ASN A 209 16.36 26.35 -4.26
C ASN A 209 17.56 26.10 -5.17
N LYS A 210 18.75 25.86 -4.60
CA LYS A 210 19.97 25.58 -5.40
C LYS A 210 19.91 24.25 -6.18
N TYR A 211 19.04 23.32 -5.77
CA TYR A 211 18.86 22.02 -6.43
C TYR A 211 17.69 22.02 -7.40
N LYS A 212 16.78 22.98 -7.30
CA LYS A 212 15.54 23.04 -8.06
C LYS A 212 15.79 23.71 -9.43
N SER A 213 15.33 23.05 -10.50
CA SER A 213 15.33 23.64 -11.85
C SER A 213 13.90 23.85 -12.32
N LYS A 214 13.11 22.78 -12.46
CA LYS A 214 11.75 22.84 -12.99
C LYS A 214 10.88 21.77 -12.35
N GLU A 215 9.70 22.15 -11.85
CA GLU A 215 8.64 21.22 -11.53
C GLU A 215 8.00 20.74 -12.85
N ILE A 216 7.84 19.41 -13.02
CA ILE A 216 7.54 18.79 -14.33
C ILE A 216 6.11 19.10 -14.78
N TYR A 217 5.17 19.18 -13.86
CA TYR A 217 3.74 19.30 -14.13
C TYR A 217 3.19 20.73 -13.95
N GLY A 218 4.05 21.69 -13.65
CA GLY A 218 3.65 23.08 -13.46
C GLY A 218 2.88 23.33 -12.15
N VAL A 219 3.01 22.44 -11.18
CA VAL A 219 2.37 22.63 -9.87
C VAL A 219 3.08 23.73 -9.09
N HIS A 220 2.36 24.74 -8.61
CA HIS A 220 2.89 25.87 -7.86
C HIS A 220 1.86 26.42 -6.85
N ASN A 221 2.34 27.20 -5.85
CA ASN A 221 1.52 27.64 -4.71
C ASN A 221 0.35 28.56 -5.10
N ASN A 222 0.40 29.20 -6.26
CA ASN A 222 -0.64 30.13 -6.71
C ASN A 222 -1.83 29.45 -7.40
N LEU A 223 -1.84 28.11 -7.49
CA LEU A 223 -2.97 27.37 -7.99
C LEU A 223 -4.17 27.50 -7.05
N SER A 224 -5.36 27.65 -7.61
CA SER A 224 -6.64 27.56 -6.88
C SER A 224 -6.86 26.15 -6.34
N ASP A 225 -7.75 26.02 -5.36
CA ASP A 225 -8.12 24.68 -4.83
C ASP A 225 -8.69 23.75 -5.90
N LEU A 226 -9.41 24.30 -6.88
CA LEU A 226 -9.96 23.53 -8.00
C LEU A 226 -8.85 22.97 -8.92
N GLU A 227 -7.82 23.77 -9.20
CA GLU A 227 -6.66 23.32 -9.96
C GLU A 227 -5.86 22.26 -9.19
N TRP A 228 -5.67 22.44 -7.88
CA TRP A 228 -5.08 21.45 -7.00
C TRP A 228 -5.86 20.13 -7.02
N GLU A 229 -7.19 20.20 -6.90
CA GLU A 229 -8.07 19.03 -7.01
C GLU A 229 -7.86 18.32 -8.35
N GLY A 230 -7.81 19.07 -9.46
CA GLY A 230 -7.53 18.52 -10.79
C GLY A 230 -6.20 17.79 -10.86
N HIS A 231 -5.12 18.39 -10.34
CA HIS A 231 -3.80 17.75 -10.29
C HIS A 231 -3.79 16.47 -9.45
N ILE A 232 -4.43 16.50 -8.28
CA ILE A 232 -4.47 15.36 -7.35
C ILE A 232 -5.29 14.22 -7.95
N ARG A 233 -6.52 14.49 -8.42
CA ARG A 233 -7.37 13.43 -9.00
C ARG A 233 -6.75 12.75 -10.23
N ASN A 234 -5.98 13.50 -11.01
CA ASN A 234 -5.34 12.97 -12.23
C ASN A 234 -4.03 12.20 -11.97
N ARG A 235 -3.42 12.35 -10.78
CA ARG A 235 -2.07 11.86 -10.54
C ARG A 235 -1.87 11.14 -9.21
N ALA A 236 -2.84 11.21 -8.29
CA ALA A 236 -2.75 10.48 -7.05
C ALA A 236 -2.94 8.98 -7.30
N ASP A 237 -2.17 8.16 -6.60
CA ASP A 237 -2.18 6.70 -6.71
C ASP A 237 -1.87 6.07 -5.35
N THR A 238 -1.89 4.76 -5.27
CA THR A 238 -1.49 3.99 -4.07
C THR A 238 -0.01 4.20 -3.76
N ILE A 239 0.37 4.14 -2.48
CA ILE A 239 1.77 3.99 -2.06
C ILE A 239 2.07 2.57 -1.53
N TYR A 240 1.27 1.59 -2.00
CA TYR A 240 1.44 0.16 -1.72
C TYR A 240 1.25 -0.25 -0.26
N HIS A 241 0.29 0.36 0.43
CA HIS A 241 -0.04 0.04 1.80
C HIS A 241 -1.47 -0.53 1.99
N PRO A 242 -1.99 -1.41 1.09
CA PRO A 242 -3.35 -1.91 1.20
C PRO A 242 -3.54 -2.75 2.46
N VAL A 243 -4.63 -2.49 3.21
CA VAL A 243 -4.97 -3.19 4.45
C VAL A 243 -6.50 -3.37 4.57
N GLY A 244 -6.92 -4.17 5.52
CA GLY A 244 -8.27 -4.10 6.10
C GLY A 244 -9.33 -5.02 5.51
N THR A 245 -9.03 -5.78 4.47
CA THR A 245 -9.99 -6.59 3.71
C THR A 245 -10.46 -7.90 4.37
N CYS A 246 -9.87 -8.26 5.51
CA CYS A 246 -10.31 -9.32 6.41
C CYS A 246 -10.27 -8.80 7.87
N LYS A 247 -10.83 -7.62 8.11
CA LYS A 247 -10.60 -6.85 9.34
C LYS A 247 -10.92 -7.65 10.61
N MET A 248 -10.10 -7.43 11.62
CA MET A 248 -10.32 -7.90 12.97
C MET A 248 -11.37 -7.02 13.68
N GLY A 249 -12.20 -7.62 14.50
CA GLY A 249 -13.16 -6.86 15.31
C GLY A 249 -14.31 -7.70 15.85
N ASN A 250 -15.29 -7.01 16.45
CA ASN A 250 -16.50 -7.62 17.01
C ASN A 250 -17.78 -7.19 16.27
N ASP A 251 -17.68 -6.24 15.33
CA ASP A 251 -18.81 -5.79 14.53
C ASP A 251 -19.21 -6.80 13.43
N GLU A 252 -20.30 -6.53 12.74
CA GLU A 252 -20.89 -7.42 11.73
C GLU A 252 -19.97 -7.65 10.51
N LEU A 253 -19.13 -6.66 10.18
CA LEU A 253 -18.15 -6.78 9.11
C LEU A 253 -16.79 -7.32 9.56
N ALA A 254 -16.64 -7.75 10.82
CA ALA A 254 -15.41 -8.34 11.29
C ALA A 254 -15.26 -9.77 10.75
N VAL A 255 -14.15 -10.04 10.08
CA VAL A 255 -13.81 -11.33 9.47
C VAL A 255 -13.09 -12.24 10.46
N VAL A 256 -12.19 -11.68 11.27
CA VAL A 256 -11.45 -12.43 12.29
C VAL A 256 -11.68 -11.85 13.68
N ASP A 257 -11.52 -12.69 14.68
CA ASP A 257 -11.54 -12.31 16.09
C ASP A 257 -10.16 -11.77 16.57
N ASN A 258 -10.03 -11.46 17.86
CA ASN A 258 -8.79 -10.97 18.47
C ASN A 258 -7.67 -12.03 18.57
N LYS A 259 -7.96 -13.28 18.24
CA LYS A 259 -6.99 -14.39 18.09
C LYS A 259 -6.71 -14.68 16.61
N LEU A 260 -7.14 -13.82 15.71
CA LEU A 260 -7.00 -13.92 14.27
C LEU A 260 -7.73 -15.11 13.64
N LYS A 261 -8.62 -15.78 14.37
CA LYS A 261 -9.45 -16.89 13.90
C LYS A 261 -10.62 -16.34 13.09
N ILE A 262 -10.93 -16.98 11.97
CA ILE A 262 -12.10 -16.61 11.15
C ILE A 262 -13.37 -16.88 11.95
N LYS A 263 -14.20 -15.85 12.08
CA LYS A 263 -15.47 -15.95 12.82
C LYS A 263 -16.37 -17.02 12.27
N GLY A 264 -16.93 -17.86 13.15
CA GLY A 264 -17.82 -18.96 12.78
C GLY A 264 -17.16 -20.20 12.17
N LEU A 265 -15.85 -20.18 11.94
CA LEU A 265 -15.09 -21.32 11.42
C LEU A 265 -14.05 -21.82 12.43
N LYS A 266 -13.69 -23.11 12.30
CA LYS A 266 -12.67 -23.74 13.14
C LYS A 266 -11.39 -23.99 12.32
N ASN A 267 -10.25 -23.92 12.99
CA ASN A 267 -8.94 -24.32 12.45
C ASN A 267 -8.49 -23.52 11.24
N ILE A 268 -8.83 -22.25 11.21
CA ILE A 268 -8.40 -21.33 10.13
C ILE A 268 -8.19 -19.91 10.70
N ARG A 269 -7.07 -19.30 10.33
CA ARG A 269 -6.71 -17.91 10.70
C ARG A 269 -6.33 -17.12 9.47
N VAL A 270 -6.39 -15.78 9.62
CA VAL A 270 -5.76 -14.83 8.69
C VAL A 270 -4.70 -14.05 9.47
N ALA A 271 -3.46 -14.03 8.95
CA ALA A 271 -2.33 -13.38 9.61
C ALA A 271 -1.51 -12.57 8.60
N ASP A 272 -2.03 -11.43 8.23
CA ASP A 272 -1.37 -10.42 7.36
C ASP A 272 -2.03 -9.05 7.52
N ALA A 273 -1.67 -8.09 6.68
CA ALA A 273 -2.20 -6.74 6.72
C ALA A 273 -3.72 -6.63 6.52
N SER A 274 -4.37 -7.66 5.96
CA SER A 274 -5.82 -7.65 5.75
C SER A 274 -6.62 -7.58 7.05
N ILE A 275 -6.04 -8.01 8.18
CA ILE A 275 -6.75 -8.01 9.47
C ILE A 275 -6.82 -6.62 10.13
N MET A 276 -6.08 -5.63 9.67
CA MET A 276 -6.07 -4.30 10.29
C MET A 276 -7.46 -3.65 10.19
N PRO A 277 -8.11 -3.29 11.31
CA PRO A 277 -9.42 -2.61 11.26
C PRO A 277 -9.31 -1.20 10.66
N LYS A 278 -8.19 -0.54 10.95
CA LYS A 278 -7.80 0.78 10.42
C LYS A 278 -6.33 0.73 10.02
N ILE A 279 -6.01 1.42 8.94
CA ILE A 279 -4.63 1.56 8.50
C ILE A 279 -3.80 2.29 9.56
N THR A 280 -2.56 1.87 9.77
CA THR A 280 -1.61 2.54 10.66
C THR A 280 -1.17 3.88 10.09
N SER A 281 -0.80 4.84 10.95
CA SER A 281 -0.34 6.17 10.51
C SER A 281 1.15 6.14 10.15
N GLY A 282 1.50 5.35 9.13
CA GLY A 282 2.86 5.15 8.62
C GLY A 282 2.93 3.88 7.77
N ASN A 283 4.12 3.53 7.30
CA ASN A 283 4.36 2.35 6.47
C ASN A 283 3.85 1.06 7.14
N THR A 284 3.21 0.21 6.37
CA THR A 284 2.47 -0.96 6.88
C THR A 284 3.33 -2.22 7.07
N ASN A 285 4.60 -2.21 6.63
CA ASN A 285 5.45 -3.40 6.69
C ASN A 285 5.74 -3.85 8.14
N ALA A 286 6.22 -2.94 9.00
CA ALA A 286 6.52 -3.28 10.39
C ALA A 286 5.30 -3.76 11.19
N PRO A 287 4.12 -3.10 11.11
CA PRO A 287 2.89 -3.64 11.70
C PRO A 287 2.50 -5.02 11.17
N THR A 288 2.71 -5.30 9.88
CA THR A 288 2.42 -6.61 9.28
C THR A 288 3.32 -7.70 9.85
N ILE A 289 4.60 -7.42 10.02
CA ILE A 289 5.56 -8.33 10.69
C ILE A 289 5.12 -8.57 12.14
N MET A 290 4.74 -7.52 12.87
CA MET A 290 4.23 -7.64 14.24
C MET A 290 2.99 -8.53 14.33
N ILE A 291 2.06 -8.42 13.37
CA ILE A 291 0.87 -9.28 13.29
C ILE A 291 1.29 -10.75 13.14
N ALA A 292 2.27 -11.04 12.28
CA ALA A 292 2.77 -12.40 12.06
C ALA A 292 3.45 -12.98 13.31
N GLU A 293 4.31 -12.20 13.96
CA GLU A 293 4.96 -12.58 15.23
C GLU A 293 3.93 -12.85 16.34
N LYS A 294 2.94 -11.96 16.49
CA LYS A 294 1.88 -12.16 17.48
C LYS A 294 1.02 -13.39 17.18
N CYS A 295 0.72 -13.64 15.88
CA CYS A 295 0.01 -14.85 15.48
C CYS A 295 0.80 -16.12 15.84
N SER A 296 2.12 -16.12 15.58
CA SER A 296 3.00 -17.23 15.93
C SER A 296 2.98 -17.52 17.43
N SER A 297 3.05 -16.48 18.26
CA SER A 297 2.94 -16.63 19.74
C SER A 297 1.60 -17.22 20.16
N MET A 298 0.49 -16.75 19.58
CA MET A 298 -0.86 -17.27 19.89
C MET A 298 -1.02 -18.75 19.51
N ILE A 299 -0.43 -19.17 18.38
CA ILE A 299 -0.45 -20.56 17.91
C ILE A 299 0.39 -21.42 18.87
N PHE A 300 1.57 -20.96 19.23
CA PHE A 300 2.43 -21.67 20.17
C PHE A 300 1.72 -21.89 21.52
N GLU A 301 1.12 -20.85 22.09
CA GLU A 301 0.36 -20.94 23.34
C GLU A 301 -0.84 -21.89 23.28
N GLU A 302 -1.46 -22.06 22.08
CA GLU A 302 -2.65 -22.89 21.92
C GLU A 302 -2.31 -24.39 21.72
N TYR A 303 -1.14 -24.71 21.15
CA TYR A 303 -0.75 -26.08 20.79
C TYR A 303 0.45 -26.63 21.57
N SER A 304 1.02 -25.88 22.52
CA SER A 304 2.03 -26.33 23.48
C SER A 304 1.37 -26.95 24.71
#